data_519d71f929d0a537202f773b83d230cd
#
_entry.id   519d71f929d0a537202f773b83d230cd
#
_cell.length_a   1.000
_cell.length_b   1.000
_cell.length_c   1.000
_cell.angle_alpha   90.00
_cell.angle_beta   90.00
_cell.angle_gamma   90.00
#
_symmetry.space_group_name_H-M   'P 1'
#
loop_
_entity.id
_entity.type
_entity.pdbx_description
1 polymer ?
#
loop_
_entity_poly.entity_id
_entity_poly.type
_entity_poly.pdbx_seq_one_letter_code
_entity_poly.pdbx_strand_id
1 'polypeptide(L)'
;GKEEASIPINILVEDAPEYQREYIVSEPTPIKNYKPEDFDPMDIMLELYGMILHPDLSSRRWIWEQYDHMVMADTVVRPGSDAAVVRVHGTNKGLAMSTDCSPVYCKHNPYEGGKHAVVETWRNLIASGALPIAITDCMNFGNPEKPEIMGQFVECIRGMGDACSKLNYPVVSGNVSLYNETNGVGIYPTPAIGGVGLIKDLSNVKTLSLKGEGNFLIVIGKSNNHLGNSKYMTIMRSKEEGGTPKIDLNEELKNGKFVLEVINNKLVESSHDVGEGGILVALTEMCMAGDIGITIEIEKDFPHGFYFGEDQ
;
A
#
# COMPACT_ATOMS: atom_id res chain seq x y z
N GLY A 1 28.12 24.37 -34.36
CA GLY A 1 26.77 24.81 -34.40
C GLY A 1 26.68 26.32 -34.14
N LYS A 2 25.58 26.97 -34.52
CA LYS A 2 25.31 28.32 -34.09
C LYS A 2 24.77 28.26 -32.64
N GLU A 3 25.15 29.21 -31.80
CA GLU A 3 24.50 29.42 -30.51
C GLU A 3 23.10 29.99 -30.77
N GLU A 4 22.07 29.27 -30.31
CA GLU A 4 20.66 29.67 -30.47
C GLU A 4 20.11 30.29 -29.19
N ALA A 5 20.67 29.96 -28.02
CA ALA A 5 20.35 30.56 -26.73
C ALA A 5 21.52 30.42 -25.76
N SER A 6 21.70 31.42 -24.91
CA SER A 6 22.65 31.42 -23.79
C SER A 6 21.93 32.00 -22.56
N ILE A 7 21.51 31.14 -21.65
CA ILE A 7 20.77 31.52 -20.46
C ILE A 7 21.69 31.34 -19.25
N PRO A 8 21.98 32.39 -18.47
CA PRO A 8 22.72 32.26 -17.22
C PRO A 8 22.03 31.31 -16.23
N ILE A 9 22.82 30.51 -15.53
CA ILE A 9 22.30 29.50 -14.58
C ILE A 9 21.49 30.14 -13.46
N ASN A 10 21.89 31.32 -12.96
CA ASN A 10 21.16 32.03 -11.91
C ASN A 10 19.72 32.35 -12.30
N ILE A 11 19.44 32.67 -13.57
CA ILE A 11 18.08 32.94 -14.05
C ILE A 11 17.22 31.66 -13.96
N LEU A 12 17.83 30.48 -14.14
CA LEU A 12 17.12 29.21 -14.10
C LEU A 12 16.92 28.68 -12.68
N VAL A 13 17.74 29.11 -11.71
CA VAL A 13 17.74 28.57 -10.34
C VAL A 13 17.32 29.65 -9.33
N GLU A 14 18.04 30.79 -9.25
CA GLU A 14 17.85 31.81 -8.21
C GLU A 14 16.70 32.77 -8.55
N ASP A 15 16.54 33.12 -9.83
CA ASP A 15 15.54 34.08 -10.30
C ASP A 15 14.23 33.37 -10.76
N ALA A 16 14.13 32.02 -10.65
CA ALA A 16 12.93 31.31 -10.95
C ALA A 16 11.80 31.69 -9.98
N PRO A 17 10.54 31.88 -10.46
CA PRO A 17 9.46 32.30 -9.57
C PRO A 17 9.15 31.21 -8.52
N GLU A 18 9.20 31.58 -7.24
CA GLU A 18 8.74 30.76 -6.14
C GLU A 18 7.29 31.13 -5.77
N TYR A 19 6.37 30.21 -5.99
CA TYR A 19 4.95 30.42 -5.68
C TYR A 19 4.66 30.05 -4.23
N GLN A 20 4.22 31.02 -3.43
CA GLN A 20 3.69 30.81 -2.08
C GLN A 20 2.17 30.65 -2.18
N ARG A 21 1.69 29.41 -2.28
CA ARG A 21 0.27 29.12 -2.36
C ARG A 21 -0.34 29.03 -0.96
N GLU A 22 -1.46 29.72 -0.76
CA GLU A 22 -2.25 29.55 0.44
C GLU A 22 -2.84 28.14 0.48
N TYR A 23 -2.97 27.59 1.68
CA TYR A 23 -3.59 26.28 1.88
C TYR A 23 -4.43 26.24 3.15
N ILE A 24 -5.47 25.41 3.13
CA ILE A 24 -6.36 25.16 4.25
C ILE A 24 -6.27 23.68 4.57
N VAL A 25 -5.86 23.35 5.79
CA VAL A 25 -5.89 21.98 6.31
C VAL A 25 -7.33 21.68 6.72
N SER A 26 -7.96 20.76 6.03
CA SER A 26 -9.32 20.32 6.36
C SER A 26 -9.29 19.42 7.60
N GLU A 27 -10.34 19.52 8.43
CA GLU A 27 -10.51 18.58 9.55
C GLU A 27 -10.67 17.15 9.01
N PRO A 28 -9.95 16.17 9.56
CA PRO A 28 -10.08 14.79 9.17
C PRO A 28 -11.51 14.26 9.42
N THR A 29 -11.98 13.39 8.56
CA THR A 29 -13.24 12.69 8.79
C THR A 29 -13.15 11.90 10.10
N PRO A 30 -14.09 12.09 11.03
CA PRO A 30 -14.07 11.39 12.31
C PRO A 30 -14.08 9.87 12.17
N ILE A 31 -13.30 9.20 13.02
CA ILE A 31 -13.30 7.74 13.10
C ILE A 31 -14.65 7.26 13.67
N LYS A 32 -15.29 6.36 12.93
CA LYS A 32 -16.52 5.69 13.38
C LYS A 32 -16.16 4.32 13.94
N ASN A 33 -16.47 4.12 15.22
CA ASN A 33 -16.30 2.82 15.85
C ASN A 33 -17.55 1.98 15.57
N TYR A 34 -17.45 1.09 14.61
CA TYR A 34 -18.49 0.12 14.30
C TYR A 34 -18.55 -0.96 15.37
N LYS A 35 -19.76 -1.51 15.56
CA LYS A 35 -20.06 -2.57 16.53
C LYS A 35 -20.75 -3.74 15.85
N PRO A 36 -20.76 -4.93 16.48
CA PRO A 36 -21.43 -6.10 15.91
C PRO A 36 -22.89 -5.84 15.52
N GLU A 37 -23.62 -5.05 16.32
CA GLU A 37 -25.02 -4.70 16.09
C GLU A 37 -25.26 -3.78 14.88
N ASP A 38 -24.22 -3.16 14.32
CA ASP A 38 -24.31 -2.35 13.10
C ASP A 38 -24.39 -3.22 11.84
N PHE A 39 -24.23 -4.53 11.97
CA PHE A 39 -24.20 -5.50 10.88
C PHE A 39 -25.25 -6.60 11.12
N ASP A 40 -25.97 -6.95 10.07
CA ASP A 40 -26.86 -8.10 10.13
C ASP A 40 -26.03 -9.38 10.34
N PRO A 41 -26.56 -10.37 11.09
CA PRO A 41 -25.90 -11.67 11.20
C PRO A 41 -25.88 -12.37 9.84
N MET A 42 -24.92 -12.03 9.01
CA MET A 42 -24.70 -12.66 7.72
C MET A 42 -23.61 -13.73 7.84
N ASP A 43 -23.68 -14.67 6.90
CA ASP A 43 -22.62 -15.65 6.72
C ASP A 43 -21.35 -14.91 6.21
N ILE A 44 -20.32 -14.86 7.03
CA ILE A 44 -19.01 -14.27 6.72
C ILE A 44 -18.46 -14.80 5.39
N MET A 45 -18.73 -16.06 5.06
CA MET A 45 -18.28 -16.66 3.79
C MET A 45 -19.01 -16.05 2.58
N LEU A 46 -20.31 -15.74 2.70
CA LEU A 46 -21.02 -15.06 1.62
C LEU A 46 -20.50 -13.65 1.39
N GLU A 47 -20.18 -12.93 2.47
CA GLU A 47 -19.56 -11.61 2.36
C GLU A 47 -18.17 -11.68 1.73
N LEU A 48 -17.34 -12.64 2.13
CA LEU A 48 -16.04 -12.89 1.51
C LEU A 48 -16.17 -13.17 0.01
N TYR A 49 -17.13 -13.99 -0.40
CA TYR A 49 -17.41 -14.22 -1.83
C TYR A 49 -17.78 -12.93 -2.55
N GLY A 50 -18.63 -12.10 -1.95
CA GLY A 50 -19.00 -10.80 -2.51
C GLY A 50 -17.79 -9.90 -2.74
N MET A 51 -16.85 -9.88 -1.80
CA MET A 51 -15.63 -9.10 -1.90
C MET A 51 -14.68 -9.63 -2.98
N ILE A 52 -14.35 -10.91 -2.97
CA ILE A 52 -13.36 -11.50 -3.90
C ILE A 52 -13.85 -11.45 -5.35
N LEU A 53 -15.14 -11.54 -5.58
CA LEU A 53 -15.72 -11.43 -6.92
C LEU A 53 -15.81 -9.98 -7.41
N HIS A 54 -15.58 -8.99 -6.55
CA HIS A 54 -15.65 -7.60 -6.95
C HIS A 54 -14.41 -7.19 -7.78
N PRO A 55 -14.58 -6.37 -8.83
CA PRO A 55 -13.47 -5.94 -9.69
C PRO A 55 -12.31 -5.28 -8.94
N ASP A 56 -12.57 -4.60 -7.81
CA ASP A 56 -11.53 -3.94 -7.02
C ASP A 56 -10.52 -4.90 -6.38
N LEU A 57 -10.95 -6.13 -6.04
CA LEU A 57 -10.11 -7.15 -5.42
C LEU A 57 -9.75 -8.29 -6.38
N SER A 58 -10.21 -8.23 -7.64
CA SER A 58 -9.90 -9.27 -8.62
C SER A 58 -8.46 -9.18 -9.13
N SER A 59 -7.90 -10.32 -9.55
CA SER A 59 -6.55 -10.40 -10.11
C SER A 59 -6.34 -9.44 -11.28
N ARG A 60 -5.22 -8.75 -11.29
CA ARG A 60 -4.76 -7.87 -12.38
C ARG A 60 -3.89 -8.60 -13.41
N ARG A 61 -3.87 -9.92 -13.40
CA ARG A 61 -3.02 -10.76 -14.24
C ARG A 61 -3.11 -10.39 -15.72
N TRP A 62 -4.30 -10.18 -16.26
CA TRP A 62 -4.50 -9.81 -17.65
C TRP A 62 -3.84 -8.47 -18.05
N ILE A 63 -3.58 -7.57 -17.08
CA ILE A 63 -2.89 -6.30 -17.34
C ILE A 63 -1.40 -6.55 -17.56
N TRP A 64 -0.73 -7.18 -16.61
CA TRP A 64 0.71 -7.34 -16.66
C TRP A 64 1.17 -8.45 -17.62
N GLU A 65 0.33 -9.43 -17.94
CA GLU A 65 0.63 -10.44 -18.97
C GLU A 65 0.72 -9.86 -20.39
N GLN A 66 0.22 -8.63 -20.62
CA GLN A 66 0.33 -7.96 -21.92
C GLN A 66 1.72 -7.36 -22.15
N TYR A 67 2.56 -7.29 -21.12
CA TYR A 67 3.89 -6.71 -21.16
C TYR A 67 4.96 -7.78 -20.97
N ASP A 68 6.15 -7.51 -21.46
CA ASP A 68 7.30 -8.39 -21.21
C ASP A 68 7.81 -8.18 -19.77
N HIS A 69 7.43 -9.07 -18.89
CA HIS A 69 7.85 -9.11 -17.49
C HIS A 69 8.97 -10.14 -17.24
N MET A 70 9.54 -10.72 -18.29
CA MET A 70 10.60 -11.74 -18.23
C MET A 70 11.89 -11.31 -18.93
N VAL A 71 12.07 -10.02 -19.19
CA VAL A 71 13.24 -9.47 -19.89
C VAL A 71 14.54 -10.00 -19.28
N MET A 72 15.48 -10.44 -20.15
CA MET A 72 16.77 -11.02 -19.81
C MET A 72 16.70 -12.27 -18.90
N ALA A 73 15.52 -12.81 -18.65
CA ALA A 73 15.27 -13.94 -17.74
C ALA A 73 15.76 -13.72 -16.29
N ASP A 74 15.83 -12.47 -15.86
CA ASP A 74 16.24 -12.09 -14.49
C ASP A 74 15.06 -11.99 -13.51
N THR A 75 13.82 -12.18 -13.97
CA THR A 75 12.63 -12.19 -13.10
C THR A 75 12.61 -13.43 -12.23
N VAL A 76 12.63 -13.22 -10.92
CA VAL A 76 12.54 -14.27 -9.87
C VAL A 76 11.09 -14.45 -9.42
N VAL A 77 10.38 -13.35 -9.17
CA VAL A 77 8.95 -13.32 -8.85
C VAL A 77 8.26 -12.34 -9.80
N ARG A 78 7.27 -12.85 -10.54
CA ARG A 78 6.43 -12.03 -11.42
C ARG A 78 5.48 -11.16 -10.60
N PRO A 79 4.89 -10.10 -11.20
CA PRO A 79 3.77 -9.40 -10.58
C PRO A 79 2.65 -10.37 -10.15
N GLY A 80 1.93 -10.05 -9.06
CA GLY A 80 0.85 -10.88 -8.53
C GLY A 80 1.16 -11.51 -7.16
N SER A 81 2.27 -11.14 -6.53
CA SER A 81 2.59 -11.32 -5.11
C SER A 81 2.82 -9.92 -4.52
N ASP A 82 3.19 -9.82 -3.24
CA ASP A 82 3.42 -8.54 -2.55
C ASP A 82 4.41 -7.64 -3.29
N ALA A 83 5.47 -8.23 -3.84
CA ALA A 83 6.39 -7.51 -4.71
C ALA A 83 6.84 -8.38 -5.89
N ALA A 84 7.12 -7.73 -7.01
CA ALA A 84 7.89 -8.34 -8.09
C ALA A 84 9.37 -8.34 -7.73
N VAL A 85 10.10 -9.41 -8.08
CA VAL A 85 11.52 -9.54 -7.74
C VAL A 85 12.32 -9.83 -9.00
N VAL A 86 13.37 -9.04 -9.23
CA VAL A 86 14.36 -9.27 -10.30
C VAL A 86 15.71 -9.54 -9.68
N ARG A 87 16.47 -10.44 -10.32
CA ARG A 87 17.84 -10.75 -9.93
C ARG A 87 18.77 -9.60 -10.29
N VAL A 88 19.72 -9.28 -9.43
CA VAL A 88 20.86 -8.45 -9.80
C VAL A 88 21.85 -9.33 -10.54
N HIS A 89 21.95 -9.13 -11.85
CA HIS A 89 22.73 -9.99 -12.75
C HIS A 89 24.14 -10.26 -12.24
N GLY A 90 24.58 -11.51 -12.33
CA GLY A 90 25.91 -11.94 -11.83
C GLY A 90 26.07 -12.03 -10.31
N THR A 91 24.97 -11.91 -9.54
CA THR A 91 25.00 -12.00 -8.08
C THR A 91 23.88 -12.91 -7.57
N ASN A 92 23.88 -13.21 -6.25
CA ASN A 92 22.77 -13.88 -5.57
C ASN A 92 21.80 -12.88 -4.91
N LYS A 93 21.81 -11.60 -5.34
CA LYS A 93 20.93 -10.55 -4.81
C LYS A 93 19.73 -10.36 -5.70
N GLY A 94 18.65 -9.84 -5.12
CA GLY A 94 17.44 -9.42 -5.83
C GLY A 94 17.02 -7.99 -5.45
N LEU A 95 16.33 -7.35 -6.37
CA LEU A 95 15.59 -6.12 -6.12
C LEU A 95 14.10 -6.45 -6.14
N ALA A 96 13.42 -6.15 -5.06
CA ALA A 96 11.97 -6.23 -4.95
C ALA A 96 11.35 -4.86 -5.23
N MET A 97 10.22 -4.84 -5.93
CA MET A 97 9.51 -3.62 -6.31
C MET A 97 8.03 -3.80 -6.04
N SER A 98 7.44 -2.81 -5.37
CA SER A 98 6.01 -2.71 -5.10
C SER A 98 5.50 -1.32 -5.43
N THR A 99 4.22 -1.20 -5.76
CA THR A 99 3.56 0.10 -5.95
C THR A 99 2.26 0.11 -5.18
N ASP A 100 1.98 1.20 -4.49
CA ASP A 100 0.75 1.34 -3.73
C ASP A 100 0.21 2.76 -3.68
N CYS A 101 -1.07 2.89 -3.32
CA CYS A 101 -1.77 4.15 -3.22
C CYS A 101 -3.12 3.96 -2.52
N SER A 102 -3.48 4.83 -1.60
CA SER A 102 -4.74 4.80 -0.86
C SER A 102 -5.54 6.10 -1.03
N PRO A 103 -6.13 6.38 -2.22
CA PRO A 103 -6.79 7.67 -2.50
C PRO A 103 -7.96 7.98 -1.58
N VAL A 104 -8.73 6.97 -1.18
CA VAL A 104 -9.87 7.13 -0.26
C VAL A 104 -9.38 7.56 1.11
N TYR A 105 -8.33 6.95 1.62
CA TYR A 105 -7.73 7.36 2.89
C TYR A 105 -7.17 8.78 2.83
N CYS A 106 -6.49 9.14 1.74
CA CYS A 106 -5.99 10.49 1.52
C CYS A 106 -7.10 11.54 1.43
N LYS A 107 -8.26 11.20 0.85
CA LYS A 107 -9.43 12.10 0.79
C LYS A 107 -9.98 12.41 2.19
N HIS A 108 -10.09 11.39 3.05
CA HIS A 108 -10.70 11.50 4.37
C HIS A 108 -9.74 11.98 5.46
N ASN A 109 -8.45 11.73 5.29
CA ASN A 109 -7.37 12.24 6.13
C ASN A 109 -6.06 12.23 5.34
N PRO A 110 -5.70 13.35 4.69
CA PRO A 110 -4.52 13.39 3.81
C PRO A 110 -3.21 13.02 4.53
N TYR A 111 -3.05 13.40 5.79
CA TYR A 111 -1.87 13.07 6.58
C TYR A 111 -1.74 11.55 6.85
N GLU A 112 -2.80 10.92 7.37
CA GLU A 112 -2.78 9.46 7.59
C GLU A 112 -2.73 8.70 6.26
N GLY A 113 -3.48 9.14 5.24
CA GLY A 113 -3.45 8.52 3.91
C GLY A 113 -2.07 8.57 3.26
N GLY A 114 -1.33 9.67 3.44
CA GLY A 114 0.06 9.76 3.00
C GLY A 114 0.98 8.77 3.73
N LYS A 115 0.76 8.52 5.03
CA LYS A 115 1.48 7.45 5.76
C LYS A 115 1.13 6.07 5.23
N HIS A 116 -0.17 5.80 4.99
CA HIS A 116 -0.63 4.51 4.45
C HIS A 116 0.06 4.19 3.13
N ALA A 117 0.11 5.12 2.19
CA ALA A 117 0.73 4.90 0.88
C ALA A 117 2.21 4.47 0.98
N VAL A 118 2.97 5.06 1.92
CA VAL A 118 4.37 4.68 2.17
C VAL A 118 4.49 3.34 2.89
N VAL A 119 3.67 3.14 3.93
CA VAL A 119 3.73 1.93 4.77
C VAL A 119 3.33 0.69 3.99
N GLU A 120 2.35 0.79 3.10
CA GLU A 120 1.88 -0.33 2.28
C GLU A 120 3.00 -0.88 1.39
N THR A 121 3.68 -0.01 0.64
CA THR A 121 4.84 -0.47 -0.15
C THR A 121 5.95 -1.05 0.73
N TRP A 122 6.16 -0.49 1.92
CA TRP A 122 7.15 -0.98 2.86
C TRP A 122 6.81 -2.39 3.39
N ARG A 123 5.53 -2.64 3.75
CA ARG A 123 5.04 -3.98 4.16
C ARG A 123 5.20 -5.00 3.05
N ASN A 124 4.78 -4.66 1.84
CA ASN A 124 4.90 -5.51 0.65
C ASN A 124 6.33 -5.98 0.42
N LEU A 125 7.31 -5.07 0.54
CA LEU A 125 8.72 -5.41 0.40
C LEU A 125 9.20 -6.32 1.55
N ILE A 126 8.81 -6.02 2.78
CA ILE A 126 9.12 -6.85 3.96
C ILE A 126 8.55 -8.27 3.80
N ALA A 127 7.28 -8.40 3.41
CA ALA A 127 6.62 -9.68 3.18
C ALA A 127 7.34 -10.51 2.13
N SER A 128 7.90 -9.86 1.10
CA SER A 128 8.72 -10.52 0.06
C SER A 128 10.13 -10.93 0.52
N GLY A 129 10.55 -10.57 1.75
CA GLY A 129 11.89 -10.83 2.29
C GLY A 129 12.93 -9.76 1.92
N ALA A 130 12.49 -8.62 1.43
CA ALA A 130 13.36 -7.51 1.05
C ALA A 130 13.50 -6.48 2.17
N LEU A 131 14.70 -5.97 2.37
CA LEU A 131 14.94 -4.76 3.17
C LEU A 131 14.56 -3.54 2.32
N PRO A 132 13.53 -2.77 2.69
CA PRO A 132 13.17 -1.54 1.97
C PRO A 132 14.32 -0.53 2.00
N ILE A 133 14.66 0.08 0.86
CA ILE A 133 15.82 0.97 0.76
C ILE A 133 15.48 2.36 0.24
N ALA A 134 14.50 2.50 -0.63
CA ALA A 134 14.11 3.79 -1.19
C ALA A 134 12.72 3.75 -1.83
N ILE A 135 12.09 4.93 -1.94
CA ILE A 135 10.87 5.12 -2.70
C ILE A 135 11.04 6.13 -3.83
N THR A 136 10.19 6.00 -4.83
CA THR A 136 9.82 7.07 -5.76
C THR A 136 8.35 7.42 -5.52
N ASP A 137 7.96 8.65 -5.72
CA ASP A 137 6.56 9.06 -5.63
C ASP A 137 6.01 9.53 -6.99
N CYS A 138 4.69 9.45 -7.13
CA CYS A 138 3.94 10.01 -8.24
C CYS A 138 2.72 10.73 -7.65
N MET A 139 2.88 12.01 -7.37
CA MET A 139 1.91 12.83 -6.65
C MET A 139 0.86 13.36 -7.62
N ASN A 140 -0.39 12.87 -7.53
CA ASN A 140 -1.47 13.29 -8.41
C ASN A 140 -2.58 13.98 -7.60
N PHE A 141 -2.83 15.26 -7.89
CA PHE A 141 -3.79 16.09 -7.17
C PHE A 141 -4.58 16.97 -8.13
N GLY A 142 -5.70 17.50 -7.65
CA GLY A 142 -6.50 18.48 -8.36
C GLY A 142 -5.80 19.84 -8.52
N ASN A 143 -6.58 20.90 -8.68
CA ASN A 143 -6.07 22.26 -8.88
C ASN A 143 -5.49 22.83 -7.56
N PRO A 144 -4.18 23.07 -7.45
CA PRO A 144 -3.53 23.59 -6.25
C PRO A 144 -3.80 25.07 -5.98
N GLU A 145 -4.49 25.76 -6.89
CA GLU A 145 -4.97 27.13 -6.65
C GLU A 145 -6.20 27.17 -5.74
N LYS A 146 -6.83 26.01 -5.51
CA LYS A 146 -7.85 25.82 -4.49
C LYS A 146 -7.17 25.51 -3.16
N PRO A 147 -7.30 26.35 -2.12
CA PRO A 147 -6.56 26.19 -0.86
C PRO A 147 -6.80 24.86 -0.18
N GLU A 148 -7.99 24.27 -0.31
CA GLU A 148 -8.32 22.94 0.25
C GLU A 148 -7.53 21.82 -0.46
N ILE A 149 -7.38 21.90 -1.79
CA ILE A 149 -6.59 20.91 -2.56
C ILE A 149 -5.11 21.06 -2.23
N MET A 150 -4.63 22.31 -2.12
CA MET A 150 -3.25 22.56 -1.67
C MET A 150 -3.03 22.02 -0.25
N GLY A 151 -4.02 22.14 0.64
CA GLY A 151 -3.99 21.56 1.99
C GLY A 151 -3.88 20.03 1.98
N GLN A 152 -4.62 19.35 1.12
CA GLN A 152 -4.50 17.89 0.94
C GLN A 152 -3.09 17.51 0.49
N PHE A 153 -2.52 18.23 -0.46
CA PHE A 153 -1.14 18.00 -0.94
C PHE A 153 -0.12 18.16 0.16
N VAL A 154 -0.18 19.27 0.92
CA VAL A 154 0.73 19.55 2.04
C VAL A 154 0.65 18.46 3.12
N GLU A 155 -0.56 18.07 3.53
CA GLU A 155 -0.74 17.06 4.57
C GLU A 155 -0.31 15.65 4.11
N CYS A 156 -0.55 15.28 2.85
CA CYS A 156 -0.02 14.03 2.29
C CYS A 156 1.51 13.99 2.38
N ILE A 157 2.20 15.08 1.95
CA ILE A 157 3.66 15.17 2.01
C ILE A 157 4.16 15.05 3.46
N ARG A 158 3.48 15.68 4.43
CA ARG A 158 3.84 15.59 5.85
C ARG A 158 3.73 14.16 6.35
N GLY A 159 2.60 13.48 6.07
CA GLY A 159 2.40 12.09 6.44
C GLY A 159 3.44 11.16 5.82
N MET A 160 3.71 11.31 4.53
CA MET A 160 4.76 10.57 3.82
C MET A 160 6.15 10.82 4.45
N GLY A 161 6.48 12.08 4.74
CA GLY A 161 7.75 12.47 5.35
C GLY A 161 7.98 11.82 6.70
N ASP A 162 6.95 11.77 7.56
CA ASP A 162 7.02 11.12 8.86
C ASP A 162 7.21 9.61 8.74
N ALA A 163 6.48 8.96 7.82
CA ALA A 163 6.65 7.53 7.55
C ALA A 163 8.04 7.22 6.98
N CYS A 164 8.49 7.95 5.98
CA CYS A 164 9.82 7.80 5.38
C CYS A 164 10.94 7.96 6.42
N SER A 165 10.85 9.00 7.26
CA SER A 165 11.83 9.27 8.30
C SER A 165 11.86 8.16 9.34
N LYS A 166 10.70 7.71 9.81
CA LYS A 166 10.59 6.67 10.84
C LYS A 166 11.04 5.31 10.36
N LEU A 167 10.69 4.94 9.13
CA LEU A 167 11.01 3.64 8.54
C LEU A 167 12.39 3.60 7.87
N ASN A 168 13.14 4.70 7.87
CA ASN A 168 14.39 4.85 7.14
C ASN A 168 14.24 4.47 5.66
N TYR A 169 13.25 5.05 5.01
CA TYR A 169 12.80 4.71 3.66
C TYR A 169 12.72 5.98 2.81
N PRO A 170 13.87 6.52 2.37
CA PRO A 170 13.97 7.85 1.77
C PRO A 170 13.36 7.95 0.39
N VAL A 171 12.80 9.11 0.07
CA VAL A 171 12.41 9.48 -1.29
C VAL A 171 13.66 9.82 -2.09
N VAL A 172 13.89 9.15 -3.21
CA VAL A 172 15.07 9.37 -4.08
C VAL A 172 14.69 9.93 -5.46
N SER A 173 13.44 9.85 -5.84
CA SER A 173 12.89 10.44 -7.06
C SER A 173 11.40 10.64 -6.92
N GLY A 174 10.80 11.36 -7.85
CA GLY A 174 9.37 11.54 -7.86
C GLY A 174 8.87 12.35 -9.03
N ASN A 175 7.54 12.45 -9.12
CA ASN A 175 6.82 13.23 -10.11
C ASN A 175 5.62 13.90 -9.44
N VAL A 176 5.29 15.10 -9.87
CA VAL A 176 4.09 15.83 -9.44
C VAL A 176 3.23 16.13 -10.65
N SER A 177 1.96 15.72 -10.59
CA SER A 177 0.92 16.02 -11.55
C SER A 177 -0.21 16.77 -10.85
N LEU A 178 -0.45 17.99 -11.25
CA LEU A 178 -1.46 18.86 -10.67
C LEU A 178 -2.53 19.22 -11.71
N TYR A 179 -3.60 19.90 -11.28
CA TYR A 179 -4.73 20.28 -12.14
C TYR A 179 -5.48 19.09 -12.75
N ASN A 180 -5.45 17.93 -12.09
CA ASN A 180 -6.21 16.75 -12.53
C ASN A 180 -7.68 16.92 -12.16
N GLU A 181 -8.44 17.51 -13.04
CA GLU A 181 -9.85 17.83 -12.85
C GLU A 181 -10.68 17.51 -14.10
N THR A 182 -11.94 17.16 -13.88
CA THR A 182 -12.96 17.05 -14.93
C THR A 182 -14.17 17.86 -14.51
N ASN A 183 -14.57 18.83 -15.34
CA ASN A 183 -15.70 19.73 -15.07
C ASN A 183 -15.60 20.46 -13.71
N GLY A 184 -14.39 20.85 -13.30
CA GLY A 184 -14.13 21.56 -12.05
C GLY A 184 -14.10 20.66 -10.80
N VAL A 185 -14.28 19.36 -10.95
CA VAL A 185 -14.16 18.36 -9.88
C VAL A 185 -12.78 17.71 -9.96
N GLY A 186 -11.98 17.86 -8.91
CA GLY A 186 -10.66 17.25 -8.79
C GLY A 186 -10.73 15.76 -8.55
N ILE A 187 -9.70 15.05 -8.95
CA ILE A 187 -9.49 13.64 -8.53
C ILE A 187 -9.31 13.55 -7.02
N TYR A 188 -9.45 12.37 -6.46
CA TYR A 188 -9.01 12.11 -5.08
C TYR A 188 -7.50 12.33 -4.97
N PRO A 189 -7.01 12.79 -3.80
CA PRO A 189 -5.58 12.90 -3.54
C PRO A 189 -4.91 11.54 -3.75
N THR A 190 -3.98 11.43 -4.69
CA THR A 190 -3.44 10.15 -5.12
C THR A 190 -1.91 10.19 -5.13
N PRO A 191 -1.27 10.12 -3.95
CA PRO A 191 0.18 9.89 -3.85
C PRO A 191 0.48 8.42 -4.12
N ALA A 192 0.80 8.07 -5.37
CA ALA A 192 1.22 6.73 -5.71
C ALA A 192 2.70 6.54 -5.40
N ILE A 193 3.02 5.55 -4.60
CA ILE A 193 4.37 5.27 -4.11
C ILE A 193 4.91 4.03 -4.82
N GLY A 194 6.13 4.14 -5.37
CA GLY A 194 6.89 3.00 -5.86
C GLY A 194 8.01 2.66 -4.88
N GLY A 195 7.95 1.49 -4.25
CA GLY A 195 8.94 1.03 -3.30
C GLY A 195 9.99 0.13 -3.91
N VAL A 196 11.25 0.26 -3.48
CA VAL A 196 12.34 -0.65 -3.86
C VAL A 196 12.98 -1.21 -2.60
N GLY A 197 13.19 -2.53 -2.59
CA GLY A 197 13.85 -3.26 -1.51
C GLY A 197 14.97 -4.15 -2.01
N LEU A 198 15.94 -4.40 -1.16
CA LEU A 198 17.09 -5.27 -1.43
C LEU A 198 16.93 -6.63 -0.74
N ILE A 199 16.96 -7.69 -1.51
CA ILE A 199 17.09 -9.06 -1.04
C ILE A 199 18.57 -9.44 -1.16
N LYS A 200 19.23 -9.67 -0.02
CA LYS A 200 20.68 -9.99 0.02
C LYS A 200 20.99 -11.39 -0.50
N ASP A 201 20.06 -12.31 -0.33
CA ASP A 201 20.16 -13.70 -0.77
C ASP A 201 18.79 -14.13 -1.34
N LEU A 202 18.75 -14.48 -2.62
CA LEU A 202 17.54 -14.91 -3.32
C LEU A 202 16.87 -16.16 -2.69
N SER A 203 17.60 -16.93 -1.87
CA SER A 203 17.00 -18.06 -1.12
C SER A 203 16.02 -17.59 -0.03
N ASN A 204 16.01 -16.30 0.32
CA ASN A 204 15.11 -15.71 1.31
C ASN A 204 13.87 -15.07 0.68
N VAL A 205 13.73 -15.12 -0.64
CA VAL A 205 12.52 -14.64 -1.33
C VAL A 205 11.30 -15.39 -0.79
N LYS A 206 10.27 -14.65 -0.44
CA LYS A 206 8.95 -15.17 -0.06
C LYS A 206 7.88 -14.71 -1.05
N THR A 207 6.85 -15.50 -1.14
CA THR A 207 5.63 -15.19 -1.88
C THR A 207 4.43 -15.49 -1.01
N LEU A 208 3.28 -14.96 -1.35
CA LEU A 208 2.02 -15.18 -0.65
C LEU A 208 1.52 -16.64 -0.75
N SER A 209 2.00 -17.42 -1.72
CA SER A 209 1.56 -18.78 -1.99
C SER A 209 1.80 -19.74 -0.83
N LEU A 210 0.78 -20.40 -0.30
CA LEU A 210 0.90 -21.47 0.70
C LEU A 210 1.75 -22.63 0.18
N LYS A 211 2.54 -23.28 1.08
CA LYS A 211 3.58 -24.26 0.75
C LYS A 211 3.42 -25.61 1.45
N GLY A 212 2.32 -26.23 1.37
CA GLY A 212 2.12 -27.58 1.93
C GLY A 212 1.16 -27.61 3.11
N GLU A 213 0.71 -28.82 3.42
CA GLU A 213 -0.26 -29.09 4.46
C GLU A 213 0.41 -29.17 5.85
N GLY A 214 -0.37 -28.90 6.91
CA GLY A 214 0.06 -29.03 8.30
C GLY A 214 0.84 -27.83 8.83
N ASN A 215 1.04 -26.77 8.06
CA ASN A 215 1.62 -25.53 8.51
C ASN A 215 0.61 -24.68 9.31
N PHE A 216 1.11 -23.86 10.23
CA PHE A 216 0.32 -22.89 10.97
C PHE A 216 0.31 -21.54 10.24
N LEU A 217 -0.84 -20.86 10.31
CA LEU A 217 -0.97 -19.47 9.94
C LEU A 217 -0.78 -18.60 11.19
N ILE A 218 0.07 -17.59 11.06
CA ILE A 218 0.39 -16.67 12.16
C ILE A 218 0.13 -15.25 11.68
N VAL A 219 -0.71 -14.52 12.40
CA VAL A 219 -0.92 -13.08 12.19
C VAL A 219 0.05 -12.32 13.08
N ILE A 220 0.81 -11.40 12.48
CA ILE A 220 1.75 -10.51 13.15
C ILE A 220 1.19 -9.10 13.09
N GLY A 221 0.93 -8.51 14.24
CA GLY A 221 0.28 -7.20 14.37
C GLY A 221 -0.99 -7.27 15.20
N LYS A 222 -1.79 -6.22 15.12
CA LYS A 222 -3.06 -6.09 15.83
C LYS A 222 -4.10 -5.51 14.92
N SER A 223 -5.31 -6.07 14.93
CA SER A 223 -6.49 -5.41 14.40
C SER A 223 -7.23 -4.67 15.52
N ASN A 224 -7.59 -3.41 15.26
CA ASN A 224 -8.46 -2.62 16.11
C ASN A 224 -9.91 -2.66 15.61
N ASN A 225 -10.23 -3.56 14.70
CA ASN A 225 -11.55 -3.75 14.09
C ASN A 225 -12.03 -2.51 13.30
N HIS A 226 -11.12 -1.73 12.73
CA HIS A 226 -11.48 -0.52 11.98
C HIS A 226 -11.98 -0.88 10.57
N LEU A 227 -13.25 -0.55 10.33
CA LEU A 227 -13.90 -0.78 9.02
C LEU A 227 -14.09 0.53 8.21
N GLY A 228 -13.78 1.68 8.80
CA GLY A 228 -13.99 2.97 8.12
C GLY A 228 -13.22 3.07 6.83
N ASN A 229 -13.92 3.46 5.76
CA ASN A 229 -13.38 3.61 4.41
C ASN A 229 -12.68 2.35 3.84
N SER A 230 -12.87 1.18 4.46
CA SER A 230 -12.33 -0.08 3.97
C SER A 230 -13.02 -0.53 2.66
N LYS A 231 -12.40 -1.45 1.95
CA LYS A 231 -13.02 -2.12 0.78
C LYS A 231 -14.30 -2.85 1.17
N TYR A 232 -14.33 -3.43 2.39
CA TYR A 232 -15.55 -4.04 2.89
C TYR A 232 -16.72 -3.05 2.95
N MET A 233 -16.51 -1.85 3.51
CA MET A 233 -17.56 -0.84 3.59
C MET A 233 -17.96 -0.33 2.20
N THR A 234 -17.02 -0.16 1.31
CA THR A 234 -17.28 0.33 -0.05
C THR A 234 -18.03 -0.71 -0.88
N ILE A 235 -17.55 -1.95 -0.88
CA ILE A 235 -18.08 -3.04 -1.73
C ILE A 235 -19.39 -3.59 -1.15
N MET A 236 -19.39 -3.99 0.12
CA MET A 236 -20.50 -4.72 0.72
C MET A 236 -21.59 -3.79 1.27
N ARG A 237 -21.26 -2.55 1.59
CA ARG A 237 -22.21 -1.60 2.20
C ARG A 237 -22.46 -0.36 1.34
N SER A 238 -21.73 -0.20 0.21
CA SER A 238 -21.79 0.99 -0.66
C SER A 238 -21.61 2.30 0.11
N LYS A 239 -20.69 2.30 1.10
CA LYS A 239 -20.42 3.43 1.99
C LYS A 239 -18.95 3.80 1.98
N GLU A 240 -18.70 5.09 1.81
CA GLU A 240 -17.40 5.72 1.98
C GLU A 240 -17.49 6.65 3.19
N GLU A 241 -17.32 6.08 4.37
CA GLU A 241 -17.46 6.76 5.67
C GLU A 241 -16.63 6.07 6.77
N GLY A 242 -16.43 6.74 7.89
CA GLY A 242 -15.84 6.14 9.08
C GLY A 242 -14.38 6.46 9.30
N GLY A 243 -13.84 7.37 8.51
CA GLY A 243 -12.49 7.91 8.70
C GLY A 243 -11.37 6.98 8.25
N THR A 244 -10.15 7.49 8.29
CA THR A 244 -8.93 6.76 7.91
C THR A 244 -8.28 6.16 9.16
N PRO A 245 -7.91 4.87 9.18
CA PRO A 245 -7.23 4.28 10.32
C PRO A 245 -5.87 4.95 10.57
N LYS A 246 -5.50 5.06 11.83
CA LYS A 246 -4.19 5.60 12.22
C LYS A 246 -3.13 4.51 12.16
N ILE A 247 -1.95 4.86 11.66
CA ILE A 247 -0.79 3.99 11.66
C ILE A 247 0.12 4.32 12.84
N ASP A 248 0.46 3.31 13.64
CA ASP A 248 1.57 3.38 14.61
C ASP A 248 2.88 2.96 13.95
N LEU A 249 3.65 3.93 13.50
CA LEU A 249 4.94 3.69 12.83
C LEU A 249 5.98 2.97 13.71
N ASN A 250 5.82 2.96 15.04
CA ASN A 250 6.71 2.18 15.91
C ASN A 250 6.36 0.69 15.87
N GLU A 251 5.06 0.37 15.91
CA GLU A 251 4.61 -1.03 15.77
C GLU A 251 4.92 -1.54 14.36
N GLU A 252 4.73 -0.73 13.31
CA GLU A 252 5.12 -1.09 11.93
C GLU A 252 6.59 -1.48 11.85
N LEU A 253 7.48 -0.61 12.32
CA LEU A 253 8.92 -0.86 12.30
C LEU A 253 9.30 -2.12 13.10
N LYS A 254 8.67 -2.34 14.25
CA LYS A 254 8.90 -3.51 15.10
C LYS A 254 8.44 -4.80 14.41
N ASN A 255 7.21 -4.80 13.89
CA ASN A 255 6.62 -5.96 13.22
C ASN A 255 7.42 -6.34 11.96
N GLY A 256 7.76 -5.35 11.12
CA GLY A 256 8.55 -5.62 9.92
C GLY A 256 9.96 -6.12 10.21
N LYS A 257 10.64 -5.62 11.25
CA LYS A 257 11.93 -6.18 11.67
C LYS A 257 11.80 -7.64 12.10
N PHE A 258 10.75 -7.99 12.84
CA PHE A 258 10.47 -9.35 13.24
C PHE A 258 10.18 -10.25 12.03
N VAL A 259 9.35 -9.79 11.07
CA VAL A 259 9.07 -10.55 9.84
C VAL A 259 10.34 -10.82 9.05
N LEU A 260 11.19 -9.81 8.84
CA LEU A 260 12.49 -10.03 8.18
C LEU A 260 13.39 -11.00 8.94
N GLU A 261 13.39 -10.96 10.26
CA GLU A 261 14.17 -11.90 11.09
C GLU A 261 13.70 -13.33 10.89
N VAL A 262 12.39 -13.62 10.95
CA VAL A 262 11.87 -14.97 10.76
C VAL A 262 12.07 -15.47 9.33
N ILE A 263 12.00 -14.61 8.33
CA ILE A 263 12.31 -14.93 6.93
C ILE A 263 13.81 -15.28 6.79
N ASN A 264 14.70 -14.44 7.30
CA ASN A 264 16.15 -14.64 7.20
C ASN A 264 16.63 -15.90 7.93
N ASN A 265 15.95 -16.27 9.02
CA ASN A 265 16.21 -17.50 9.76
C ASN A 265 15.48 -18.72 9.17
N LYS A 266 14.79 -18.56 8.03
CA LYS A 266 14.06 -19.65 7.33
C LYS A 266 13.01 -20.33 8.19
N LEU A 267 12.35 -19.57 9.07
CA LEU A 267 11.31 -20.08 9.97
C LEU A 267 9.91 -20.06 9.35
N VAL A 268 9.75 -19.42 8.19
CA VAL A 268 8.48 -19.31 7.47
C VAL A 268 8.64 -19.75 6.03
N GLU A 269 7.61 -20.40 5.49
CA GLU A 269 7.56 -20.90 4.12
C GLU A 269 6.99 -19.84 3.14
N SER A 270 5.99 -19.11 3.59
CA SER A 270 5.30 -18.03 2.86
C SER A 270 5.07 -16.85 3.78
N SER A 271 4.86 -15.69 3.17
CA SER A 271 4.55 -14.45 3.88
C SER A 271 3.68 -13.60 2.96
N HIS A 272 2.73 -12.89 3.55
CA HIS A 272 1.84 -11.97 2.87
C HIS A 272 1.49 -10.84 3.83
N ASP A 273 1.36 -9.61 3.34
CA ASP A 273 0.84 -8.54 4.15
C ASP A 273 -0.70 -8.60 4.26
N VAL A 274 -1.26 -7.87 5.18
CA VAL A 274 -2.71 -7.71 5.29
C VAL A 274 -3.05 -6.29 4.83
N GLY A 275 -3.56 -6.18 3.62
CA GLY A 275 -3.93 -4.92 2.97
C GLY A 275 -5.43 -4.77 2.75
N GLU A 276 -5.82 -4.33 1.56
CA GLU A 276 -7.21 -4.12 1.16
C GLU A 276 -8.07 -5.37 1.34
N GLY A 277 -9.19 -5.22 2.04
CA GLY A 277 -10.14 -6.30 2.35
C GLY A 277 -9.82 -7.12 3.60
N GLY A 278 -8.69 -6.86 4.27
CA GLY A 278 -8.35 -7.44 5.56
C GLY A 278 -7.91 -8.89 5.52
N ILE A 279 -7.87 -9.51 6.71
CA ILE A 279 -7.28 -10.85 6.93
C ILE A 279 -7.91 -11.95 6.05
N LEU A 280 -9.24 -11.97 5.89
CA LEU A 280 -9.87 -13.04 5.11
C LEU A 280 -9.56 -12.96 3.62
N VAL A 281 -9.44 -11.75 3.08
CA VAL A 281 -9.03 -11.56 1.68
C VAL A 281 -7.58 -12.02 1.52
N ALA A 282 -6.67 -11.57 2.36
CA ALA A 282 -5.26 -11.98 2.33
C ALA A 282 -5.09 -13.51 2.43
N LEU A 283 -5.80 -14.16 3.37
CA LEU A 283 -5.77 -15.63 3.49
C LEU A 283 -6.32 -16.34 2.27
N THR A 284 -7.35 -15.77 1.62
CA THR A 284 -7.92 -16.34 0.39
C THR A 284 -6.93 -16.22 -0.77
N GLU A 285 -6.24 -15.09 -0.88
CA GLU A 285 -5.19 -14.89 -1.88
C GLU A 285 -4.04 -15.89 -1.69
N MET A 286 -3.62 -16.14 -0.45
CA MET A 286 -2.63 -17.17 -0.12
C MET A 286 -3.09 -18.57 -0.54
N CYS A 287 -4.36 -18.91 -0.29
CA CYS A 287 -4.96 -20.18 -0.69
C CYS A 287 -4.98 -20.34 -2.21
N MET A 288 -5.47 -19.33 -2.92
CA MET A 288 -5.56 -19.36 -4.39
C MET A 288 -4.18 -19.45 -5.04
N ALA A 289 -3.19 -18.74 -4.52
CA ALA A 289 -1.84 -18.77 -5.05
C ALA A 289 -1.11 -20.09 -4.76
N GLY A 290 -1.46 -20.78 -3.68
CA GLY A 290 -0.86 -22.05 -3.27
C GLY A 290 -1.63 -23.29 -3.74
N ASP A 291 -2.86 -23.12 -4.20
CA ASP A 291 -3.82 -24.20 -4.47
C ASP A 291 -4.01 -25.12 -3.23
N ILE A 292 -4.04 -24.49 -2.04
CA ILE A 292 -4.15 -25.17 -0.74
C ILE A 292 -5.25 -24.49 0.07
N GLY A 293 -6.22 -25.29 0.56
CA GLY A 293 -7.27 -24.80 1.45
C GLY A 293 -6.80 -24.60 2.89
N ILE A 294 -7.54 -23.80 3.63
CA ILE A 294 -7.33 -23.58 5.08
C ILE A 294 -8.64 -23.81 5.83
N THR A 295 -8.50 -24.10 7.12
CA THR A 295 -9.63 -24.12 8.06
C THR A 295 -9.40 -23.05 9.11
N ILE A 296 -10.38 -22.18 9.28
CA ILE A 296 -10.35 -21.08 10.26
C ILE A 296 -11.50 -21.30 11.25
N GLU A 297 -11.20 -21.24 12.54
CA GLU A 297 -12.21 -21.19 13.58
C GLU A 297 -12.55 -19.73 13.86
N ILE A 298 -13.80 -19.35 13.60
CA ILE A 298 -14.28 -17.97 13.74
C ILE A 298 -14.84 -17.77 15.15
N GLU A 299 -13.94 -17.56 16.11
CA GLU A 299 -14.29 -17.22 17.50
C GLU A 299 -13.91 -15.77 17.81
N LYS A 300 -14.70 -14.80 17.32
CA LYS A 300 -14.49 -13.37 17.58
C LYS A 300 -15.79 -12.70 17.94
N ASP A 301 -15.74 -11.79 18.92
CA ASP A 301 -16.89 -11.00 19.34
C ASP A 301 -17.38 -10.05 18.24
N PHE A 302 -16.45 -9.59 17.39
CA PHE A 302 -16.75 -8.75 16.23
C PHE A 302 -16.03 -9.29 14.97
N PRO A 303 -16.56 -10.36 14.35
CA PRO A 303 -15.92 -11.01 13.20
C PRO A 303 -15.70 -10.05 12.01
N HIS A 304 -16.69 -9.22 11.66
CA HIS A 304 -16.59 -8.28 10.55
C HIS A 304 -15.40 -7.34 10.72
N GLY A 305 -15.27 -6.70 11.89
CA GLY A 305 -14.16 -5.79 12.19
C GLY A 305 -12.81 -6.49 12.18
N PHE A 306 -12.71 -7.69 12.74
CA PHE A 306 -11.46 -8.43 12.80
C PHE A 306 -11.03 -8.96 11.42
N TYR A 307 -11.95 -9.53 10.64
CA TYR A 307 -11.62 -10.22 9.40
C TYR A 307 -11.56 -9.31 8.16
N PHE A 308 -12.30 -8.20 8.16
CA PHE A 308 -12.36 -7.25 7.04
C PHE A 308 -11.80 -5.87 7.36
N GLY A 309 -11.29 -5.66 8.57
CA GLY A 309 -10.59 -4.43 8.95
C GLY A 309 -9.25 -4.31 8.25
N GLU A 310 -8.90 -3.07 7.88
CA GLU A 310 -7.68 -2.74 7.12
C GLU A 310 -6.68 -1.93 7.99
N ASP A 311 -6.74 -2.06 9.29
CA ASP A 311 -5.92 -1.35 10.28
C ASP A 311 -4.83 -2.25 10.91
N GLN A 312 -4.26 -3.10 10.14
CA GLN A 312 -3.30 -4.14 10.52
C GLN A 312 -1.88 -3.60 10.71
#